data_0451396477a3267eaa35a135ef18411d
#
_entry.id   0451396477a3267eaa35a135ef18411d
#
_cell.length_a   1.000
_cell.length_b   1.000
_cell.length_c   1.000
_cell.angle_alpha   90.00
_cell.angle_beta   90.00
_cell.angle_gamma   90.00
#
_symmetry.space_group_name_H-M   'P 1'
#
loop_
_entity.id
_entity.type
_entity.pdbx_description
1 polymer ?
#
loop_
_entity_poly.entity_id
_entity_poly.type
_entity_poly.pdbx_seq_one_letter_code
_entity_poly.pdbx_strand_id
1 'polypeptide(L)'
;QRISIKKGLGLGDQFEYKDVSEIWDEMSSLTPMIAGITYDRLEGGGIQWPCPDLDHPGTRFLYEYDFPRGSRAKFVGFDQGPASDELPTDRFPLILNTGRILYHWHGGTITKRAEGLLARAPELLISISAEDGEKYQVNDGEWITVKSRRGTIEGRVSYSDKMRSGEIFVPFVKLQEHAANFLTNAALDPDSRIPEYKVCAVRL
;
A
#
# COMPACT_ATOMS: atom_id res chain seq x y z
N GLN A 1 -9.52 19.98 9.06
CA GLN A 1 -8.06 19.87 9.21
C GLN A 1 -7.44 21.14 9.75
N ARG A 2 -7.73 22.34 9.19
CA ARG A 2 -7.30 23.66 9.72
C ARG A 2 -7.62 23.85 11.21
N ILE A 3 -8.79 23.41 11.65
CA ILE A 3 -9.25 23.60 13.05
C ILE A 3 -8.43 22.77 14.04
N SER A 4 -7.99 21.58 13.69
CA SER A 4 -7.19 20.74 14.60
C SER A 4 -5.76 21.25 14.76
N ILE A 5 -5.16 21.78 13.69
CA ILE A 5 -3.82 22.37 13.73
C ILE A 5 -3.85 23.69 14.51
N LYS A 6 -4.82 24.57 14.29
CA LYS A 6 -5.04 25.80 15.06
C LYS A 6 -5.14 25.54 16.56
N LYS A 7 -5.91 24.53 16.96
CA LYS A 7 -6.14 24.22 18.37
C LYS A 7 -4.98 23.48 19.04
N GLY A 8 -4.24 22.64 18.27
CA GLY A 8 -3.22 21.77 18.83
C GLY A 8 -1.84 22.40 18.98
N LEU A 9 -1.43 23.29 18.07
CA LEU A 9 -0.05 23.80 18.00
C LEU A 9 0.06 25.33 18.16
N GLY A 10 -1.04 26.08 18.20
CA GLY A 10 -1.00 27.54 18.26
C GLY A 10 -0.48 28.25 16.99
N LEU A 11 -0.25 27.49 15.90
CA LEU A 11 0.36 27.96 14.66
C LEU A 11 -0.67 28.27 13.56
N GLY A 12 -1.92 28.48 13.96
CA GLY A 12 -3.04 28.57 13.02
C GLY A 12 -2.89 29.62 11.92
N ASP A 13 -2.29 30.75 12.24
CA ASP A 13 -2.15 31.87 11.30
C ASP A 13 -1.09 31.60 10.22
N GLN A 14 -0.16 30.67 10.48
CA GLN A 14 0.85 30.24 9.51
C GLN A 14 0.29 29.31 8.41
N PHE A 15 -0.95 28.83 8.54
CA PHE A 15 -1.61 27.95 7.59
C PHE A 15 -2.82 28.61 6.92
N GLU A 16 -2.83 29.96 6.82
CA GLU A 16 -3.87 30.70 6.14
C GLU A 16 -3.43 31.02 4.70
N TYR A 17 -3.85 30.16 3.78
CA TYR A 17 -3.61 30.32 2.34
C TYR A 17 -4.89 30.74 1.65
N LYS A 18 -4.77 31.63 0.66
CA LYS A 18 -5.89 32.09 -0.16
C LYS A 18 -6.27 31.05 -1.20
N ASP A 19 -5.27 30.41 -1.80
CA ASP A 19 -5.46 29.32 -2.76
C ASP A 19 -4.34 28.27 -2.68
N VAL A 20 -4.38 27.30 -3.57
CA VAL A 20 -3.45 26.17 -3.58
C VAL A 20 -2.06 26.52 -4.08
N SER A 21 -1.91 27.59 -4.88
CA SER A 21 -0.60 28.03 -5.37
C SER A 21 0.29 28.53 -4.23
N GLU A 22 -0.28 29.27 -3.26
CA GLU A 22 0.45 29.71 -2.07
C GLU A 22 1.00 28.54 -1.24
N ILE A 23 0.25 27.43 -1.16
CA ILE A 23 0.72 26.20 -0.51
C ILE A 23 1.88 25.60 -1.28
N TRP A 24 1.76 25.57 -2.60
CA TRP A 24 2.82 25.07 -3.47
C TRP A 24 4.09 25.92 -3.39
N ASP A 25 3.95 27.25 -3.40
CA ASP A 25 5.07 28.17 -3.31
C ASP A 25 5.85 27.97 -1.99
N GLU A 26 5.15 27.79 -0.88
CA GLU A 26 5.81 27.44 0.37
C GLU A 26 6.51 26.08 0.30
N MET A 27 5.84 25.03 -0.22
CA MET A 27 6.45 23.72 -0.38
C MET A 27 7.71 23.76 -1.25
N SER A 28 7.65 24.43 -2.39
CA SER A 28 8.76 24.52 -3.34
C SER A 28 9.93 25.33 -2.78
N SER A 29 9.67 26.38 -2.00
CA SER A 29 10.71 27.16 -1.32
C SER A 29 11.50 26.35 -0.28
N LEU A 30 10.86 25.36 0.33
CA LEU A 30 11.46 24.46 1.34
C LEU A 30 12.06 23.18 0.74
N THR A 31 11.84 22.93 -0.55
CA THR A 31 12.23 21.68 -1.21
C THR A 31 13.05 21.98 -2.47
N PRO A 32 14.38 22.07 -2.37
CA PRO A 32 15.23 22.48 -3.50
C PRO A 32 15.01 21.70 -4.80
N MET A 33 14.66 20.42 -4.70
CA MET A 33 14.46 19.55 -5.88
C MET A 33 13.20 19.88 -6.72
N ILE A 34 12.29 20.72 -6.22
CA ILE A 34 11.08 21.17 -6.92
C ILE A 34 11.00 22.69 -7.03
N ALA A 35 12.04 23.41 -6.63
CA ALA A 35 12.04 24.87 -6.57
C ALA A 35 11.79 25.53 -7.94
N GLY A 36 12.13 24.86 -9.02
CA GLY A 36 11.87 25.33 -10.39
C GLY A 36 10.47 25.00 -10.93
N ILE A 37 9.63 24.28 -10.19
CA ILE A 37 8.27 23.95 -10.63
C ILE A 37 7.31 25.00 -10.07
N THR A 38 6.73 25.81 -10.94
CA THR A 38 5.73 26.83 -10.58
C THR A 38 4.41 26.55 -11.29
N TYR A 39 3.30 27.07 -10.77
CA TYR A 39 2.01 26.94 -11.43
C TYR A 39 2.03 27.51 -12.85
N ASP A 40 2.66 28.67 -13.08
CA ASP A 40 2.79 29.27 -14.42
C ASP A 40 3.50 28.34 -15.41
N ARG A 41 4.54 27.66 -14.96
CA ARG A 41 5.26 26.69 -15.80
C ARG A 41 4.45 25.44 -16.08
N LEU A 42 3.54 25.07 -15.20
CA LEU A 42 2.65 23.91 -15.36
C LEU A 42 1.51 24.14 -16.35
N GLU A 43 1.19 25.41 -16.70
CA GLU A 43 0.19 25.72 -17.73
C GLU A 43 0.57 25.15 -19.11
N GLY A 44 1.86 25.04 -19.41
CA GLY A 44 2.39 24.43 -20.63
C GLY A 44 2.45 22.90 -20.62
N GLY A 45 2.10 22.25 -19.52
CA GLY A 45 2.18 20.81 -19.31
C GLY A 45 2.94 20.44 -18.04
N GLY A 46 3.00 19.13 -17.71
CA GLY A 46 3.70 18.64 -16.54
C GLY A 46 5.22 18.80 -16.66
N ILE A 47 5.88 19.05 -15.53
CA ILE A 47 7.35 19.12 -15.42
C ILE A 47 7.83 17.91 -14.61
N GLN A 48 8.79 17.18 -15.16
CA GLN A 48 9.33 16.00 -14.50
C GLN A 48 10.34 16.39 -13.41
N TRP A 49 10.12 15.87 -12.23
CA TRP A 49 11.00 16.00 -11.07
C TRP A 49 12.29 15.15 -11.24
N PRO A 50 13.46 15.60 -10.75
CA PRO A 50 13.78 16.89 -10.13
C PRO A 50 13.80 18.07 -11.09
N CYS A 51 13.49 19.27 -10.57
CA CYS A 51 13.56 20.54 -11.28
C CYS A 51 13.97 21.64 -10.27
N PRO A 52 15.28 21.82 -10.03
CA PRO A 52 15.79 22.61 -8.91
C PRO A 52 15.73 24.14 -9.12
N ASP A 53 15.59 24.61 -10.35
CA ASP A 53 15.54 26.03 -10.68
C ASP A 53 14.62 26.32 -11.86
N LEU A 54 14.34 27.59 -12.09
CA LEU A 54 13.38 28.04 -13.11
C LEU A 54 13.84 27.78 -14.55
N ASP A 55 15.13 27.69 -14.79
CA ASP A 55 15.70 27.43 -16.12
C ASP A 55 15.84 25.93 -16.41
N HIS A 56 15.72 25.10 -15.40
CA HIS A 56 15.83 23.66 -15.54
C HIS A 56 14.61 23.06 -16.28
N PRO A 57 14.82 22.27 -17.36
CA PRO A 57 13.72 21.74 -18.19
C PRO A 57 12.89 20.62 -17.54
N GLY A 58 13.24 20.19 -16.36
CA GLY A 58 12.78 18.94 -15.73
C GLY A 58 13.75 17.78 -16.01
N THR A 59 13.58 16.70 -15.28
CA THR A 59 14.46 15.52 -15.35
C THR A 59 13.73 14.35 -16.00
N ARG A 60 14.02 14.10 -17.26
CA ARG A 60 13.35 13.05 -18.04
C ARG A 60 13.69 11.64 -17.53
N PHE A 61 14.96 11.43 -17.13
CA PHE A 61 15.46 10.16 -16.59
C PHE A 61 16.24 10.45 -15.33
N LEU A 62 15.90 9.78 -14.23
CA LEU A 62 16.66 9.83 -13.00
C LEU A 62 18.02 9.16 -13.20
N TYR A 63 19.06 9.76 -12.63
CA TYR A 63 20.41 9.21 -12.66
C TYR A 63 20.98 8.97 -14.07
N GLU A 64 20.62 9.80 -15.03
CA GLU A 64 21.07 9.68 -16.42
C GLU A 64 22.61 9.74 -16.51
N TYR A 65 23.24 10.59 -15.71
CA TYR A 65 24.68 10.81 -15.72
C TYR A 65 25.34 10.30 -14.45
N ASP A 66 24.78 10.59 -13.29
CA ASP A 66 25.36 10.30 -11.98
C ASP A 66 24.31 9.88 -10.94
N PHE A 67 24.75 9.14 -9.93
CA PHE A 67 23.96 8.87 -8.73
C PHE A 67 24.22 9.94 -7.66
N PRO A 68 23.24 10.27 -6.80
CA PRO A 68 23.40 11.32 -5.76
C PRO A 68 24.56 11.11 -4.79
N ARG A 69 25.05 9.86 -4.68
CA ARG A 69 26.14 9.46 -3.78
C ARG A 69 27.40 9.04 -4.52
N GLY A 70 27.56 9.41 -5.78
CA GLY A 70 28.72 9.08 -6.60
C GLY A 70 28.33 8.57 -7.99
N SER A 71 29.31 8.47 -8.88
CA SER A 71 29.12 8.10 -10.30
C SER A 71 28.74 6.65 -10.55
N ARG A 72 28.73 5.79 -9.54
CA ARG A 72 28.40 4.37 -9.65
C ARG A 72 27.53 3.90 -8.50
N ALA A 73 26.58 3.00 -8.81
CA ALA A 73 25.84 2.29 -7.79
C ALA A 73 26.78 1.41 -6.96
N LYS A 74 26.59 1.39 -5.65
CA LYS A 74 27.32 0.54 -4.72
C LYS A 74 26.54 -0.75 -4.48
N PHE A 75 27.17 -1.88 -4.76
CA PHE A 75 26.65 -3.17 -4.32
C PHE A 75 26.99 -3.37 -2.83
N VAL A 76 26.00 -3.73 -2.05
CA VAL A 76 26.15 -4.05 -0.64
C VAL A 76 25.74 -5.51 -0.46
N GLY A 77 26.69 -6.35 -0.04
CA GLY A 77 26.39 -7.73 0.36
C GLY A 77 25.68 -7.74 1.70
N PHE A 78 24.70 -8.61 1.84
CA PHE A 78 24.01 -8.87 3.10
C PHE A 78 23.59 -10.33 3.17
N ASP A 79 23.55 -10.88 4.36
CA ASP A 79 23.02 -12.21 4.60
C ASP A 79 21.50 -12.19 4.58
N GLN A 80 20.89 -13.33 4.27
CA GLN A 80 19.46 -13.46 4.38
C GLN A 80 19.03 -13.19 5.83
N GLY A 81 18.08 -12.29 5.98
CA GLY A 81 17.49 -11.97 7.28
C GLY A 81 16.75 -13.18 7.91
N PRO A 82 16.31 -13.04 9.15
CA PRO A 82 15.51 -14.07 9.83
C PRO A 82 14.19 -14.32 9.08
N ALA A 83 13.59 -15.46 9.37
CA ALA A 83 12.23 -15.75 8.91
C ALA A 83 11.24 -14.71 9.46
N SER A 84 10.05 -14.67 8.84
CA SER A 84 8.94 -13.82 9.31
C SER A 84 8.63 -14.07 10.78
N ASP A 85 8.19 -13.03 11.48
CA ASP A 85 7.83 -13.09 12.91
C ASP A 85 6.75 -14.14 13.21
N GLU A 86 5.87 -14.37 12.24
CA GLU A 86 4.76 -15.28 12.38
C GLU A 86 4.74 -16.33 11.27
N LEU A 87 5.20 -17.53 11.60
CA LEU A 87 5.16 -18.69 10.72
C LEU A 87 3.93 -19.59 11.01
N PRO A 88 3.53 -20.44 10.06
CA PRO A 88 2.48 -21.44 10.26
C PRO A 88 2.76 -22.35 11.45
N THR A 89 1.67 -22.79 12.08
CA THR A 89 1.66 -23.76 13.18
C THR A 89 0.47 -24.70 12.99
N ASP A 90 0.40 -25.79 13.73
CA ASP A 90 -0.74 -26.72 13.68
C ASP A 90 -2.09 -26.02 13.90
N ARG A 91 -2.10 -24.96 14.71
CA ARG A 91 -3.32 -24.19 15.00
C ARG A 91 -3.68 -23.18 13.91
N PHE A 92 -2.69 -22.65 13.19
CA PHE A 92 -2.83 -21.69 12.11
C PHE A 92 -1.93 -22.15 10.95
N PRO A 93 -2.38 -23.12 10.16
CA PRO A 93 -1.51 -23.84 9.23
C PRO A 93 -1.28 -23.15 7.90
N LEU A 94 -1.99 -22.05 7.60
CA LEU A 94 -1.93 -21.36 6.32
C LEU A 94 -1.17 -20.04 6.44
N ILE A 95 -0.42 -19.70 5.40
CA ILE A 95 0.21 -18.40 5.24
C ILE A 95 -0.80 -17.47 4.55
N LEU A 96 -1.14 -16.37 5.21
CA LEU A 96 -1.86 -15.26 4.60
C LEU A 96 -0.88 -14.36 3.86
N ASN A 97 -1.09 -14.22 2.56
CA ASN A 97 -0.48 -13.19 1.73
C ASN A 97 -1.52 -12.10 1.41
N THR A 98 -1.12 -10.84 1.45
CA THR A 98 -2.00 -9.72 1.15
C THR A 98 -1.51 -8.94 -0.06
N GLY A 99 -2.42 -8.31 -0.79
CA GLY A 99 -2.05 -7.58 -1.98
C GLY A 99 -3.17 -6.72 -2.57
N ARG A 100 -2.95 -6.29 -3.81
CA ARG A 100 -3.88 -5.47 -4.57
C ARG A 100 -4.73 -6.32 -5.50
N ILE A 101 -5.88 -5.77 -5.89
CA ILE A 101 -6.71 -6.29 -6.98
C ILE A 101 -6.91 -5.22 -8.05
N LEU A 102 -7.27 -5.66 -9.26
CA LEU A 102 -7.30 -4.78 -10.43
C LEU A 102 -8.29 -3.60 -10.29
N TYR A 103 -9.48 -3.86 -9.77
CA TYR A 103 -10.57 -2.89 -9.80
C TYR A 103 -10.61 -1.93 -8.60
N HIS A 104 -9.78 -2.18 -7.58
CA HIS A 104 -9.72 -1.31 -6.41
C HIS A 104 -8.30 -0.82 -6.13
N TRP A 105 -8.17 0.50 -6.01
CA TRP A 105 -6.92 1.14 -5.64
C TRP A 105 -6.68 1.02 -4.13
N HIS A 106 -5.61 0.31 -3.74
CA HIS A 106 -5.24 0.06 -2.34
C HIS A 106 -6.41 -0.45 -1.49
N GLY A 107 -6.76 0.25 -0.40
CA GLY A 107 -7.87 -0.06 0.48
C GLY A 107 -9.26 0.27 -0.08
N GLY A 108 -9.35 0.74 -1.34
CA GLY A 108 -10.59 1.02 -2.03
C GLY A 108 -11.31 2.29 -1.59
N THR A 109 -10.68 3.16 -0.80
CA THR A 109 -11.33 4.36 -0.23
C THR A 109 -11.94 5.28 -1.28
N ILE A 110 -11.30 5.39 -2.44
CA ILE A 110 -11.79 6.18 -3.59
C ILE A 110 -12.59 5.29 -4.54
N THR A 111 -12.01 4.18 -4.97
CA THR A 111 -12.57 3.35 -6.05
C THR A 111 -13.89 2.67 -5.69
N LYS A 112 -14.17 2.41 -4.42
CA LYS A 112 -15.49 1.93 -3.97
C LYS A 112 -16.63 2.93 -4.16
N ARG A 113 -16.31 4.21 -4.40
CA ARG A 113 -17.30 5.25 -4.70
C ARG A 113 -17.64 5.32 -6.20
N ALA A 114 -16.86 4.64 -7.04
CA ALA A 114 -17.11 4.48 -8.44
C ALA A 114 -17.95 3.22 -8.65
N GLU A 115 -19.25 3.38 -8.95
CA GLU A 115 -20.21 2.28 -9.06
C GLU A 115 -19.77 1.20 -10.05
N GLY A 116 -19.20 1.59 -11.20
CA GLY A 116 -18.73 0.65 -12.21
C GLY A 116 -17.54 -0.20 -11.73
N LEU A 117 -16.65 0.35 -10.88
CA LEU A 117 -15.54 -0.41 -10.29
C LEU A 117 -16.03 -1.32 -9.15
N LEU A 118 -16.95 -0.81 -8.33
CA LEU A 118 -17.56 -1.61 -7.26
C LEU A 118 -18.36 -2.79 -7.83
N ALA A 119 -19.08 -2.59 -8.92
CA ALA A 119 -19.81 -3.67 -9.59
C ALA A 119 -18.91 -4.78 -10.14
N ARG A 120 -17.65 -4.46 -10.48
CA ARG A 120 -16.66 -5.45 -10.96
C ARG A 120 -16.03 -6.27 -9.84
N ALA A 121 -15.93 -5.73 -8.64
CA ALA A 121 -15.37 -6.39 -7.47
C ALA A 121 -16.15 -5.98 -6.20
N PRO A 122 -17.39 -6.47 -6.05
CA PRO A 122 -18.27 -6.05 -4.96
C PRO A 122 -17.97 -6.77 -3.64
N GLU A 123 -17.31 -7.93 -3.71
CA GLU A 123 -17.11 -8.85 -2.59
C GLU A 123 -15.63 -9.08 -2.31
N LEU A 124 -15.33 -9.45 -1.06
CA LEU A 124 -14.01 -9.88 -0.67
C LEU A 124 -13.79 -11.33 -1.12
N LEU A 125 -12.95 -11.51 -2.14
CA LEU A 125 -12.56 -12.83 -2.62
C LEU A 125 -11.30 -13.29 -1.88
N ILE A 126 -11.33 -14.49 -1.33
CA ILE A 126 -10.23 -15.17 -0.68
C ILE A 126 -9.72 -16.24 -1.62
N SER A 127 -8.54 -16.01 -2.20
CA SER A 127 -7.97 -16.97 -3.14
C SER A 127 -7.22 -18.07 -2.41
N ILE A 128 -7.50 -19.31 -2.77
CA ILE A 128 -6.84 -20.54 -2.27
C ILE A 128 -6.52 -21.47 -3.45
N SER A 129 -5.65 -22.46 -3.23
CA SER A 129 -5.48 -23.56 -4.17
C SER A 129 -6.67 -24.53 -4.14
N ALA A 130 -6.94 -25.21 -5.25
CA ALA A 130 -7.95 -26.28 -5.27
C ALA A 130 -7.58 -27.42 -4.29
N GLU A 131 -6.29 -27.71 -4.14
CA GLU A 131 -5.78 -28.70 -3.19
C GLU A 131 -6.15 -28.34 -1.74
N ASP A 132 -6.00 -27.08 -1.36
CA ASP A 132 -6.42 -26.63 -0.03
C ASP A 132 -7.95 -26.63 0.11
N GLY A 133 -8.68 -26.31 -0.97
CA GLY A 133 -10.13 -26.45 -1.00
C GLY A 133 -10.59 -27.85 -0.66
N GLU A 134 -10.00 -28.87 -1.29
CA GLU A 134 -10.26 -30.27 -0.98
C GLU A 134 -9.87 -30.65 0.46
N LYS A 135 -8.67 -30.26 0.87
CA LYS A 135 -8.12 -30.54 2.20
C LYS A 135 -8.97 -29.98 3.34
N TYR A 136 -9.48 -28.75 3.18
CA TYR A 136 -10.28 -28.08 4.19
C TYR A 136 -11.79 -28.20 3.95
N GLN A 137 -12.21 -28.97 2.92
CA GLN A 137 -13.60 -29.21 2.55
C GLN A 137 -14.38 -27.91 2.27
N VAL A 138 -13.75 -27.01 1.53
CA VAL A 138 -14.31 -25.70 1.17
C VAL A 138 -14.43 -25.65 -0.35
N ASN A 139 -15.60 -25.28 -0.87
CA ASN A 139 -15.86 -25.23 -2.29
C ASN A 139 -15.59 -23.83 -2.88
N ASP A 140 -15.29 -23.79 -4.18
CA ASP A 140 -15.21 -22.51 -4.92
C ASP A 140 -16.55 -21.77 -4.82
N GLY A 141 -16.49 -20.46 -4.56
CA GLY A 141 -17.66 -19.62 -4.36
C GLY A 141 -18.32 -19.71 -2.98
N GLU A 142 -17.88 -20.58 -2.09
CA GLU A 142 -18.41 -20.70 -0.74
C GLU A 142 -17.98 -19.54 0.16
N TRP A 143 -18.83 -19.13 1.11
CA TRP A 143 -18.45 -18.18 2.16
C TRP A 143 -17.67 -18.88 3.25
N ILE A 144 -16.52 -18.34 3.59
CA ILE A 144 -15.67 -18.86 4.66
C ILE A 144 -15.27 -17.77 5.64
N THR A 145 -14.88 -18.26 6.83
CA THR A 145 -14.29 -17.43 7.87
C THR A 145 -12.79 -17.70 7.93
N VAL A 146 -11.97 -16.66 7.77
CA VAL A 146 -10.52 -16.73 8.00
C VAL A 146 -10.18 -16.10 9.33
N LYS A 147 -9.40 -16.80 10.14
CA LYS A 147 -9.03 -16.39 11.51
C LYS A 147 -7.52 -16.37 11.69
N SER A 148 -7.02 -15.29 12.30
CA SER A 148 -5.66 -15.19 12.84
C SER A 148 -5.68 -15.16 14.37
N ARG A 149 -4.53 -14.92 14.99
CA ARG A 149 -4.43 -14.65 16.44
C ARG A 149 -5.08 -13.34 16.87
N ARG A 150 -5.32 -12.42 15.94
CA ARG A 150 -5.77 -11.03 16.18
C ARG A 150 -7.22 -10.79 15.85
N GLY A 151 -7.73 -11.48 14.85
CA GLY A 151 -9.10 -11.24 14.40
C GLY A 151 -9.59 -12.26 13.41
N THR A 152 -10.73 -11.92 12.85
CA THR A 152 -11.50 -12.78 11.94
C THR A 152 -12.07 -11.93 10.82
N ILE A 153 -12.08 -12.45 9.62
CA ILE A 153 -12.79 -11.87 8.47
C ILE A 153 -13.63 -12.95 7.80
N GLU A 154 -14.59 -12.52 7.02
CA GLU A 154 -15.37 -13.40 6.15
C GLU A 154 -15.18 -12.96 4.69
N GLY A 155 -15.25 -13.91 3.79
CA GLY A 155 -15.15 -13.67 2.36
C GLY A 155 -15.51 -14.89 1.55
N ARG A 156 -15.68 -14.70 0.25
CA ARG A 156 -16.01 -15.78 -0.68
C ARG A 156 -14.74 -16.43 -1.22
N VAL A 157 -14.69 -17.72 -1.20
CA VAL A 157 -13.57 -18.50 -1.76
C VAL A 157 -13.51 -18.31 -3.27
N SER A 158 -12.29 -18.19 -3.79
CA SER A 158 -11.98 -18.24 -5.21
C SER A 158 -10.79 -19.17 -5.43
N TYR A 159 -11.00 -20.28 -6.11
CA TYR A 159 -9.92 -21.17 -6.49
C TYR A 159 -9.01 -20.50 -7.51
N SER A 160 -7.71 -20.66 -7.32
CA SER A 160 -6.71 -20.05 -8.20
C SER A 160 -5.51 -20.99 -8.40
N ASP A 161 -5.15 -21.22 -9.64
CA ASP A 161 -3.95 -21.94 -10.06
C ASP A 161 -2.64 -21.20 -9.74
N LYS A 162 -2.73 -19.93 -9.36
CA LYS A 162 -1.61 -19.10 -8.91
C LYS A 162 -1.30 -19.28 -7.42
N MET A 163 -2.20 -19.91 -6.67
CA MET A 163 -2.02 -20.16 -5.25
C MET A 163 -1.33 -21.51 -5.04
N ARG A 164 -0.34 -21.53 -4.16
CA ARG A 164 0.30 -22.77 -3.68
C ARG A 164 -0.48 -23.33 -2.51
N SER A 165 -0.45 -24.64 -2.38
CA SER A 165 -1.01 -25.29 -1.18
C SER A 165 -0.32 -24.79 0.10
N GLY A 166 -1.11 -24.48 1.10
CA GLY A 166 -0.67 -23.86 2.35
C GLY A 166 -0.66 -22.33 2.33
N GLU A 167 -1.04 -21.67 1.23
CA GLU A 167 -1.10 -20.21 1.10
C GLU A 167 -2.52 -19.75 0.77
N ILE A 168 -2.93 -18.63 1.37
CA ILE A 168 -4.14 -17.91 0.97
C ILE A 168 -3.82 -16.47 0.63
N PHE A 169 -4.56 -15.90 -0.31
CA PHE A 169 -4.45 -14.49 -0.65
C PHE A 169 -5.74 -13.75 -0.28
N VAL A 170 -5.57 -12.63 0.43
CA VAL A 170 -6.66 -11.71 0.77
C VAL A 170 -6.28 -10.31 0.30
N PRO A 171 -7.09 -9.67 -0.57
CA PRO A 171 -6.83 -8.29 -0.95
C PRO A 171 -7.04 -7.36 0.26
N PHE A 172 -6.19 -6.32 0.37
CA PHE A 172 -6.34 -5.38 1.48
C PHE A 172 -7.38 -4.27 1.26
N VAL A 173 -8.18 -4.39 0.22
CA VAL A 173 -9.36 -3.55 0.11
C VAL A 173 -10.35 -3.90 1.22
N LYS A 174 -10.84 -2.88 1.93
CA LYS A 174 -11.95 -3.08 2.87
C LYS A 174 -13.27 -3.13 2.08
N LEU A 175 -13.87 -4.29 2.00
CA LEU A 175 -15.20 -4.49 1.43
C LEU A 175 -16.14 -4.93 2.55
N GLN A 176 -17.35 -4.35 2.55
CA GLN A 176 -18.27 -4.49 3.69
C GLN A 176 -17.52 -4.12 5.00
N GLU A 177 -17.60 -4.95 6.03
CA GLU A 177 -16.88 -4.72 7.29
C GLU A 177 -15.57 -5.53 7.41
N HIS A 178 -15.15 -6.22 6.32
CA HIS A 178 -13.99 -7.11 6.33
C HIS A 178 -12.78 -6.45 5.67
N ALA A 179 -11.63 -6.56 6.31
CA ALA A 179 -10.35 -6.07 5.81
C ALA A 179 -9.22 -7.01 6.24
N ALA A 180 -8.28 -7.28 5.35
CA ALA A 180 -7.10 -8.10 5.67
C ALA A 180 -6.33 -7.62 6.90
N ASN A 181 -6.37 -6.32 7.20
CA ASN A 181 -5.69 -5.72 8.35
C ASN A 181 -6.18 -6.26 9.72
N PHE A 182 -7.37 -6.84 9.80
CA PHE A 182 -7.82 -7.51 11.03
C PHE A 182 -7.05 -8.81 11.31
N LEU A 183 -6.37 -9.34 10.31
CA LEU A 183 -5.63 -10.59 10.41
C LEU A 183 -4.11 -10.37 10.56
N THR A 184 -3.57 -9.26 10.05
CA THR A 184 -2.13 -9.03 9.94
C THR A 184 -1.44 -8.88 11.29
N ASN A 185 -0.16 -9.29 11.38
CA ASN A 185 0.65 -9.16 12.58
C ASN A 185 1.11 -7.70 12.82
N ALA A 186 1.67 -7.43 13.98
CA ALA A 186 2.15 -6.11 14.38
C ALA A 186 3.68 -5.97 14.25
N ALA A 187 4.35 -6.94 13.63
CA ALA A 187 5.80 -6.90 13.44
C ALA A 187 6.19 -5.74 12.53
N LEU A 188 7.24 -5.05 12.89
CA LEU A 188 7.78 -3.90 12.16
C LEU A 188 9.25 -4.15 11.83
N ASP A 189 9.65 -3.77 10.64
CA ASP A 189 11.06 -3.65 10.32
C ASP A 189 11.77 -2.74 11.33
N PRO A 190 12.90 -3.14 11.91
CA PRO A 190 13.54 -2.41 12.99
C PRO A 190 13.99 -1.00 12.59
N ASP A 191 14.41 -0.82 11.34
CA ASP A 191 14.96 0.44 10.85
C ASP A 191 13.89 1.31 10.20
N SER A 192 13.18 0.77 9.21
CA SER A 192 12.19 1.52 8.41
C SER A 192 10.80 1.57 9.03
N ARG A 193 10.52 0.74 10.04
CA ARG A 193 9.20 0.59 10.65
C ARG A 193 8.09 0.16 9.69
N ILE A 194 8.47 -0.46 8.57
CA ILE A 194 7.51 -1.02 7.62
C ILE A 194 6.87 -2.25 8.25
N PRO A 195 5.52 -2.36 8.27
CA PRO A 195 4.84 -3.50 8.86
C PRO A 195 4.94 -4.75 7.98
N GLU A 196 5.11 -5.90 8.61
CA GLU A 196 5.14 -7.21 7.99
C GLU A 196 3.72 -7.71 7.70
N TYR A 197 3.03 -7.09 6.76
CA TYR A 197 1.64 -7.40 6.44
C TYR A 197 1.44 -8.46 5.36
N LYS A 198 2.52 -9.01 4.81
CA LYS A 198 2.46 -10.00 3.73
C LYS A 198 2.61 -11.44 4.19
N VAL A 199 2.99 -11.67 5.42
CA VAL A 199 3.14 -13.01 6.00
C VAL A 199 2.51 -13.04 7.39
N CYS A 200 1.41 -13.75 7.52
CA CYS A 200 0.74 -13.99 8.81
C CYS A 200 0.20 -15.42 8.82
N ALA A 201 0.16 -16.06 9.98
CA ALA A 201 -0.41 -17.37 10.11
C ALA A 201 -1.92 -17.30 10.37
N VAL A 202 -2.69 -18.04 9.56
CA VAL A 202 -4.15 -18.07 9.63
C VAL A 202 -4.69 -19.49 9.51
N ARG A 203 -5.98 -19.64 9.78
CA ARG A 203 -6.77 -20.84 9.50
C ARG A 203 -8.11 -20.47 8.87
N LEU A 204 -8.69 -21.41 8.19
CA LEU A 204 -10.09 -21.42 7.80
C LEU A 204 -10.97 -21.89 8.94
#